data_7b0365c9812a3bdba896183cc3832c1d
#
_entry.id   7b0365c9812a3bdba896183cc3832c1d
#
_cell.length_a   1.000
_cell.length_b   1.000
_cell.length_c   1.000
_cell.angle_alpha   90.00
_cell.angle_beta   90.00
_cell.angle_gamma   90.00
#
_symmetry.space_group_name_H-M   'P 1'
#
loop_
_entity.id
_entity.type
_entity.pdbx_description
1 polymer ?
#
loop_
_entity_poly.entity_id
_entity_poly.type
_entity_poly.pdbx_seq_one_letter_code
_entity_poly.pdbx_strand_id
1 'polypeptide(L)'
;MAFVGPTGSGKTTIIRLLCRLYEPQSGQILIDDIDIKDIPIATLRNMLGVVLQDTFIFSGNVADNLKLNSNLDNLQLENLCYELGLDNLLKKLPEGLNTSLRERGGNLSSGERQLLSVARVVIRNPVVLIMDEATAFMDPSTEATLQKDLERILSKRTALVIAHRLATIESSDKILVLKGGSLVEEGTHSELRLKKGLYFQLSELQQKGFVNF
;
A
#
# COMPACT_ATOMS: atom_id res chain seq x y z
N MET A 1 1.46 5.78 8.37
CA MET A 1 1.75 7.18 7.95
C MET A 1 1.20 7.39 6.55
N ALA A 2 0.51 8.52 6.28
CA ALA A 2 -0.04 8.83 4.97
C ALA A 2 0.62 10.08 4.36
N PHE A 3 0.90 10.02 3.06
CA PHE A 3 1.28 11.18 2.24
C PHE A 3 0.07 11.69 1.47
N VAL A 4 -0.21 12.99 1.62
CA VAL A 4 -1.38 13.65 1.06
C VAL A 4 -0.93 14.91 0.30
N GLY A 5 -1.64 15.27 -0.76
CA GLY A 5 -1.36 16.48 -1.50
C GLY A 5 -1.85 16.40 -2.94
N PRO A 6 -2.00 17.53 -3.63
CA PRO A 6 -2.47 17.55 -5.02
C PRO A 6 -1.54 16.77 -5.95
N THR A 7 -2.04 16.42 -7.13
CA THR A 7 -1.23 15.80 -8.18
C THR A 7 0.00 16.67 -8.48
N GLY A 8 1.16 16.03 -8.63
CA GLY A 8 2.44 16.74 -8.84
C GLY A 8 3.09 17.30 -7.57
N SER A 9 2.54 17.05 -6.37
CA SER A 9 3.14 17.53 -5.11
C SER A 9 4.41 16.79 -4.68
N GLY A 10 4.81 15.72 -5.37
CA GLY A 10 6.05 14.98 -5.08
C GLY A 10 5.86 13.64 -4.37
N LYS A 11 4.62 13.19 -4.10
CA LYS A 11 4.35 11.92 -3.39
C LYS A 11 5.06 10.71 -4.00
N THR A 12 4.90 10.49 -5.30
CA THR A 12 5.55 9.39 -6.03
C THR A 12 7.07 9.53 -6.06
N THR A 13 7.59 10.77 -6.04
CA THR A 13 9.04 11.03 -5.98
C THR A 13 9.63 10.51 -4.67
N ILE A 14 8.92 10.66 -3.55
CA ILE A 14 9.35 10.12 -2.25
C ILE A 14 9.50 8.59 -2.34
N ILE A 15 8.53 7.89 -2.92
CA ILE A 15 8.64 6.42 -3.11
C ILE A 15 9.87 6.06 -3.94
N ARG A 16 10.10 6.78 -5.04
CA ARG A 16 11.24 6.52 -5.92
C ARG A 16 12.58 6.74 -5.23
N LEU A 17 12.68 7.74 -4.36
CA LEU A 17 13.84 8.01 -3.53
C LEU A 17 14.03 6.93 -2.46
N LEU A 18 12.97 6.52 -1.76
CA LEU A 18 13.02 5.43 -0.78
C LEU A 18 13.46 4.11 -1.40
N CYS A 19 12.97 3.79 -2.60
CA CYS A 19 13.38 2.60 -3.34
C CYS A 19 14.76 2.73 -3.99
N ARG A 20 15.43 3.87 -3.79
CA ARG A 20 16.73 4.19 -4.40
C ARG A 20 16.73 3.96 -5.91
N LEU A 21 15.62 4.39 -6.57
CA LEU A 21 15.54 4.51 -8.03
C LEU A 21 16.16 5.82 -8.50
N TYR A 22 16.21 6.80 -7.61
CA TYR A 22 16.94 8.07 -7.74
C TYR A 22 17.68 8.35 -6.43
N GLU A 23 18.78 9.07 -6.51
CA GLU A 23 19.50 9.55 -5.33
C GLU A 23 19.12 10.99 -5.03
N PRO A 24 18.98 11.39 -3.74
CA PRO A 24 18.75 12.77 -3.38
C PRO A 24 19.99 13.59 -3.70
N GLN A 25 19.80 14.79 -4.27
CA GLN A 25 20.88 15.72 -4.58
C GLN A 25 21.52 16.33 -3.32
N SER A 26 20.74 16.41 -2.24
CA SER A 26 21.18 16.86 -0.93
C SER A 26 20.33 16.20 0.16
N GLY A 27 20.85 16.20 1.40
CA GLY A 27 20.20 15.51 2.51
C GLY A 27 20.42 14.01 2.51
N GLN A 28 19.74 13.31 3.40
CA GLN A 28 19.85 11.87 3.61
C GLN A 28 18.50 11.25 3.90
N ILE A 29 18.37 9.96 3.62
CA ILE A 29 17.19 9.15 3.95
C ILE A 29 17.68 8.00 4.82
N LEU A 30 17.14 7.88 6.03
CA LEU A 30 17.57 6.90 7.01
C LEU A 30 16.51 5.82 7.21
N ILE A 31 16.95 4.57 7.35
CA ILE A 31 16.16 3.45 7.88
C ILE A 31 16.92 2.95 9.11
N ASP A 32 16.28 3.04 10.28
CA ASP A 32 16.88 2.69 11.58
C ASP A 32 18.27 3.34 11.76
N ASP A 33 18.34 4.67 11.53
CA ASP A 33 19.53 5.53 11.61
C ASP A 33 20.67 5.20 10.61
N ILE A 34 20.43 4.31 9.64
CA ILE A 34 21.39 3.98 8.57
C ILE A 34 20.95 4.67 7.28
N ASP A 35 21.86 5.42 6.64
CA ASP A 35 21.57 6.03 5.33
C ASP A 35 21.33 4.91 4.30
N ILE A 36 20.24 5.04 3.54
CA ILE A 36 19.90 4.07 2.49
C ILE A 36 20.99 3.94 1.43
N LYS A 37 21.89 4.92 1.28
CA LYS A 37 23.04 4.87 0.38
C LYS A 37 24.08 3.85 0.83
N ASP A 38 24.20 3.64 2.15
CA ASP A 38 25.16 2.72 2.75
C ASP A 38 24.61 1.28 2.81
N ILE A 39 23.32 1.09 2.58
CA ILE A 39 22.69 -0.23 2.52
C ILE A 39 22.89 -0.84 1.13
N PRO A 40 23.39 -2.09 1.01
CA PRO A 40 23.44 -2.78 -0.28
C PRO A 40 22.07 -2.82 -0.95
N ILE A 41 21.99 -2.49 -2.23
CA ILE A 41 20.71 -2.28 -2.94
C ILE A 41 19.78 -3.52 -2.87
N ALA A 42 20.35 -4.72 -2.90
CA ALA A 42 19.57 -5.95 -2.77
C ALA A 42 18.95 -6.08 -1.37
N THR A 43 19.70 -5.73 -0.32
CA THR A 43 19.21 -5.71 1.07
C THR A 43 18.10 -4.65 1.22
N LEU A 44 18.33 -3.43 0.77
CA LEU A 44 17.34 -2.36 0.80
C LEU A 44 16.01 -2.79 0.13
N ARG A 45 16.09 -3.36 -1.07
CA ARG A 45 14.90 -3.82 -1.80
C ARG A 45 14.18 -5.00 -1.14
N ASN A 46 14.89 -5.82 -0.38
CA ASN A 46 14.26 -6.87 0.43
C ASN A 46 13.57 -6.32 1.69
N MET A 47 14.08 -5.22 2.25
CA MET A 47 13.46 -4.53 3.39
C MET A 47 12.19 -3.77 2.99
N LEU A 48 12.06 -3.36 1.73
CA LEU A 48 10.95 -2.57 1.22
C LEU A 48 9.96 -3.45 0.46
N GLY A 49 8.71 -3.38 0.85
CA GLY A 49 7.61 -3.95 0.09
C GLY A 49 6.83 -2.83 -0.61
N VAL A 50 6.75 -2.88 -1.95
CA VAL A 50 6.06 -1.84 -2.71
C VAL A 50 4.82 -2.43 -3.39
N VAL A 51 3.67 -1.85 -3.07
CA VAL A 51 2.40 -2.12 -3.76
C VAL A 51 2.11 -0.93 -4.66
N LEU A 52 2.14 -1.17 -5.97
CA LEU A 52 1.87 -0.13 -6.97
C LEU A 52 0.37 0.00 -7.23
N GLN A 53 -0.02 1.15 -7.75
CA GLN A 53 -1.37 1.48 -8.19
C GLN A 53 -1.93 0.45 -9.17
N ASP A 54 -1.15 0.09 -10.20
CA ASP A 54 -1.53 -0.93 -11.16
C ASP A 54 -1.20 -2.32 -10.62
N THR A 55 -2.24 -3.07 -10.28
CA THR A 55 -2.10 -4.44 -9.80
C THR A 55 -1.85 -5.38 -10.97
N PHE A 56 -0.68 -5.99 -11.01
CA PHE A 56 -0.37 -7.02 -12.00
C PHE A 56 -0.53 -8.42 -11.40
N ILE A 57 -1.42 -9.21 -12.01
CA ILE A 57 -1.65 -10.61 -11.65
C ILE A 57 -1.13 -11.48 -12.79
N PHE A 58 -0.25 -12.43 -12.46
CA PHE A 58 0.28 -13.39 -13.41
C PHE A 58 -0.75 -14.49 -13.68
N SER A 59 -0.77 -15.02 -14.92
CA SER A 59 -1.46 -16.27 -15.22
C SER A 59 -0.84 -17.42 -14.42
N GLY A 60 -1.63 -18.42 -14.07
CA GLY A 60 -1.21 -19.52 -13.20
C GLY A 60 -2.21 -19.70 -12.08
N ASN A 61 -1.79 -20.08 -10.89
CA ASN A 61 -2.68 -20.20 -9.73
C ASN A 61 -2.40 -19.13 -8.67
N VAL A 62 -3.23 -19.10 -7.64
CA VAL A 62 -3.10 -18.14 -6.52
C VAL A 62 -1.79 -18.36 -5.77
N ALA A 63 -1.43 -19.64 -5.52
CA ALA A 63 -0.18 -19.97 -4.83
C ALA A 63 1.04 -19.46 -5.57
N ASP A 64 1.12 -19.63 -6.89
CA ASP A 64 2.22 -19.16 -7.73
C ASP A 64 2.34 -17.62 -7.65
N ASN A 65 1.20 -16.95 -7.69
CA ASN A 65 1.14 -15.49 -7.57
C ASN A 65 1.60 -15.00 -6.20
N LEU A 66 1.29 -15.70 -5.13
CA LEU A 66 1.71 -15.32 -3.78
C LEU A 66 3.16 -15.66 -3.50
N LYS A 67 3.62 -16.83 -3.93
CA LYS A 67 4.98 -17.31 -3.67
C LYS A 67 6.06 -16.46 -4.32
N LEU A 68 5.90 -16.11 -5.58
CA LEU A 68 6.87 -15.38 -6.40
C LEU A 68 8.33 -15.54 -5.94
N ASN A 69 8.98 -16.64 -6.32
CA ASN A 69 10.38 -16.93 -5.95
C ASN A 69 10.63 -17.19 -4.45
N SER A 70 9.62 -17.37 -3.62
CA SER A 70 9.80 -17.88 -2.26
C SER A 70 9.80 -19.41 -2.27
N ASN A 71 10.57 -20.02 -1.37
CA ASN A 71 10.64 -21.48 -1.21
C ASN A 71 9.54 -22.02 -0.28
N LEU A 72 8.45 -21.29 -0.06
CA LEU A 72 7.33 -21.71 0.78
C LEU A 72 6.59 -22.88 0.14
N ASP A 73 6.33 -23.94 0.90
CA ASP A 73 5.37 -24.97 0.50
C ASP A 73 3.92 -24.44 0.63
N ASN A 74 2.95 -25.23 0.17
CA ASN A 74 1.55 -24.78 0.18
C ASN A 74 0.98 -24.67 1.60
N LEU A 75 1.39 -25.54 2.52
CA LEU A 75 0.93 -25.52 3.92
C LEU A 75 1.47 -24.28 4.66
N GLN A 76 2.75 -23.98 4.46
CA GLN A 76 3.37 -22.77 5.00
C GLN A 76 2.69 -21.51 4.46
N LEU A 77 2.41 -21.49 3.15
CA LEU A 77 1.74 -20.39 2.51
C LEU A 77 0.32 -20.20 3.03
N GLU A 78 -0.44 -21.29 3.20
CA GLU A 78 -1.80 -21.26 3.73
C GLU A 78 -1.82 -20.74 5.17
N ASN A 79 -0.96 -21.25 6.03
CA ASN A 79 -0.81 -20.77 7.41
C ASN A 79 -0.48 -19.27 7.45
N LEU A 80 0.46 -18.82 6.62
CA LEU A 80 0.84 -17.41 6.52
C LEU A 80 -0.33 -16.54 6.02
N CYS A 81 -1.13 -17.04 5.07
CA CYS A 81 -2.34 -16.36 4.63
C CYS A 81 -3.35 -16.20 5.78
N TYR A 82 -3.54 -17.23 6.62
CA TYR A 82 -4.39 -17.10 7.80
C TYR A 82 -3.86 -16.10 8.81
N GLU A 83 -2.56 -16.13 9.11
CA GLU A 83 -1.93 -15.15 10.02
C GLU A 83 -2.08 -13.71 9.54
N LEU A 84 -2.02 -13.50 8.22
CA LEU A 84 -2.21 -12.20 7.58
C LEU A 84 -3.67 -11.79 7.44
N GLY A 85 -4.63 -12.67 7.78
CA GLY A 85 -6.06 -12.38 7.67
C GLY A 85 -6.61 -12.46 6.25
N LEU A 86 -5.95 -13.22 5.38
CA LEU A 86 -6.37 -13.44 3.99
C LEU A 86 -7.33 -14.63 3.84
N ASP A 87 -7.79 -15.20 4.95
CA ASP A 87 -8.71 -16.34 4.97
C ASP A 87 -10.03 -16.04 4.24
N ASN A 88 -10.53 -14.82 4.34
CA ASN A 88 -11.72 -14.39 3.61
C ASN A 88 -11.52 -14.38 2.08
N LEU A 89 -10.34 -14.00 1.63
CA LEU A 89 -9.98 -14.07 0.21
C LEU A 89 -9.95 -15.52 -0.25
N LEU A 90 -9.21 -16.37 0.46
CA LEU A 90 -9.07 -17.79 0.08
C LEU A 90 -10.41 -18.54 0.08
N LYS A 91 -11.30 -18.26 1.04
CA LYS A 91 -12.65 -18.86 1.11
C LYS A 91 -13.57 -18.48 -0.06
N LYS A 92 -13.36 -17.32 -0.67
CA LYS A 92 -14.12 -16.86 -1.85
C LYS A 92 -13.64 -17.51 -3.14
N LEU A 93 -12.42 -18.04 -3.16
CA LEU A 93 -11.84 -18.66 -4.33
C LEU A 93 -12.23 -20.14 -4.40
N PRO A 94 -12.70 -20.66 -5.56
CA PRO A 94 -13.29 -21.99 -5.69
C PRO A 94 -12.38 -23.13 -5.22
N GLU A 95 -11.07 -23.01 -5.45
CA GLU A 95 -10.05 -24.01 -5.10
C GLU A 95 -8.97 -23.40 -4.17
N GLY A 96 -9.30 -22.33 -3.44
CA GLY A 96 -8.36 -21.64 -2.53
C GLY A 96 -7.06 -21.27 -3.24
N LEU A 97 -5.92 -21.71 -2.71
CA LEU A 97 -4.59 -21.46 -3.29
C LEU A 97 -4.39 -22.06 -4.69
N ASN A 98 -5.12 -23.12 -5.05
CA ASN A 98 -5.00 -23.78 -6.36
C ASN A 98 -5.91 -23.14 -7.41
N THR A 99 -6.73 -22.15 -7.06
CA THR A 99 -7.61 -21.47 -8.00
C THR A 99 -6.80 -20.90 -9.16
N SER A 100 -7.17 -21.32 -10.38
CA SER A 100 -6.55 -20.84 -11.61
C SER A 100 -6.91 -19.40 -11.88
N LEU A 101 -5.91 -18.57 -12.16
CA LEU A 101 -6.05 -17.16 -12.48
C LEU A 101 -5.86 -16.93 -13.98
N ARG A 102 -6.83 -16.27 -14.59
CA ARG A 102 -6.73 -15.82 -15.98
C ARG A 102 -5.75 -14.68 -16.11
N GLU A 103 -5.37 -14.37 -17.33
CA GLU A 103 -4.51 -13.23 -17.63
C GLU A 103 -5.01 -11.95 -16.93
N ARG A 104 -4.10 -11.26 -16.24
CA ARG A 104 -4.38 -10.06 -15.43
C ARG A 104 -5.42 -10.25 -14.33
N GLY A 105 -5.66 -11.50 -13.90
CA GLY A 105 -6.68 -11.81 -12.89
C GLY A 105 -8.10 -11.52 -13.36
N GLY A 106 -8.42 -11.77 -14.65
CA GLY A 106 -9.72 -11.44 -15.25
C GLY A 106 -10.92 -12.17 -14.64
N ASN A 107 -10.69 -13.19 -13.81
CA ASN A 107 -11.70 -13.89 -13.03
C ASN A 107 -11.79 -13.46 -11.55
N LEU A 108 -11.06 -12.42 -11.17
CA LEU A 108 -11.12 -11.81 -9.85
C LEU A 108 -11.81 -10.44 -9.92
N SER A 109 -12.51 -10.07 -8.87
CA SER A 109 -12.96 -8.68 -8.67
C SER A 109 -11.76 -7.73 -8.50
N SER A 110 -11.99 -6.42 -8.65
CA SER A 110 -10.94 -5.42 -8.45
C SER A 110 -10.37 -5.46 -7.02
N GLY A 111 -11.23 -5.66 -6.00
CA GLY A 111 -10.81 -5.80 -4.61
C GLY A 111 -9.97 -7.05 -4.35
N GLU A 112 -10.36 -8.19 -4.92
CA GLU A 112 -9.58 -9.43 -4.80
C GLU A 112 -8.22 -9.32 -5.47
N ARG A 113 -8.13 -8.68 -6.65
CA ARG A 113 -6.84 -8.40 -7.29
C ARG A 113 -5.96 -7.52 -6.42
N GLN A 114 -6.51 -6.46 -5.84
CA GLN A 114 -5.76 -5.56 -4.96
C GLN A 114 -5.29 -6.30 -3.71
N LEU A 115 -6.16 -7.06 -3.04
CA LEU A 115 -5.81 -7.82 -1.85
C LEU A 115 -4.73 -8.86 -2.15
N LEU A 116 -4.84 -9.58 -3.28
CA LEU A 116 -3.82 -10.53 -3.72
C LEU A 116 -2.47 -9.85 -3.99
N SER A 117 -2.48 -8.65 -4.57
CA SER A 117 -1.26 -7.85 -4.81
C SER A 117 -0.60 -7.42 -3.50
N VAL A 118 -1.38 -6.96 -2.52
CA VAL A 118 -0.87 -6.63 -1.18
C VAL A 118 -0.33 -7.88 -0.49
N ALA A 119 -1.09 -8.99 -0.51
CA ALA A 119 -0.70 -10.25 0.08
C ALA A 119 0.67 -10.74 -0.44
N ARG A 120 0.87 -10.69 -1.75
CA ARG A 120 2.14 -11.03 -2.41
C ARG A 120 3.34 -10.28 -1.82
N VAL A 121 3.17 -9.01 -1.52
CA VAL A 121 4.23 -8.17 -0.94
C VAL A 121 4.42 -8.49 0.54
N VAL A 122 3.33 -8.64 1.28
CA VAL A 122 3.34 -8.82 2.73
C VAL A 122 3.87 -10.20 3.15
N ILE A 123 3.63 -11.23 2.33
CA ILE A 123 4.15 -12.59 2.54
C ILE A 123 5.69 -12.60 2.62
N ARG A 124 6.35 -11.67 1.94
CA ARG A 124 7.82 -11.50 2.02
C ARG A 124 8.29 -10.84 3.31
N ASN A 125 7.37 -10.45 4.19
CA ASN A 125 7.59 -9.80 5.47
C ASN A 125 8.55 -8.59 5.40
N PRO A 126 8.25 -7.57 4.56
CA PRO A 126 9.08 -6.39 4.45
C PRO A 126 9.08 -5.59 5.76
N VAL A 127 10.18 -4.89 6.05
CA VAL A 127 10.32 -4.00 7.21
C VAL A 127 9.45 -2.76 7.03
N VAL A 128 9.42 -2.22 5.81
CA VAL A 128 8.61 -1.06 5.43
C VAL A 128 7.71 -1.42 4.26
N LEU A 129 6.41 -1.22 4.41
CA LEU A 129 5.44 -1.40 3.35
C LEU A 129 5.09 -0.03 2.76
N ILE A 130 5.26 0.10 1.46
CA ILE A 130 4.94 1.29 0.69
C ILE A 130 3.73 0.97 -0.19
N MET A 131 2.67 1.74 -0.07
CA MET A 131 1.46 1.56 -0.87
C MET A 131 1.17 2.83 -1.66
N ASP A 132 1.11 2.70 -2.99
CA ASP A 132 0.54 3.72 -3.86
C ASP A 132 -0.92 3.33 -4.12
N GLU A 133 -1.82 3.91 -3.32
CA GLU A 133 -3.22 3.51 -3.30
C GLU A 133 -4.01 4.26 -4.38
N ALA A 134 -4.12 3.66 -5.55
CA ALA A 134 -5.17 4.04 -6.48
C ALA A 134 -6.15 2.88 -6.62
N THR A 135 -7.30 3.05 -6.07
CA THR A 135 -8.36 2.06 -6.16
C THR A 135 -9.27 2.44 -7.31
N ALA A 136 -9.32 1.56 -8.31
CA ALA A 136 -10.33 1.60 -9.34
C ALA A 136 -11.75 1.51 -8.72
N PHE A 137 -12.74 2.00 -9.43
CA PHE A 137 -14.15 1.98 -9.08
C PHE A 137 -14.57 0.64 -8.47
N MET A 138 -14.88 0.64 -7.18
CA MET A 138 -15.46 -0.49 -6.45
C MET A 138 -16.80 -0.07 -5.87
N ASP A 139 -17.69 -1.05 -5.69
CA ASP A 139 -18.91 -0.79 -4.94
C ASP A 139 -18.59 -0.56 -3.44
N PRO A 140 -19.38 0.26 -2.73
CA PRO A 140 -19.09 0.65 -1.35
C PRO A 140 -18.97 -0.52 -0.37
N SER A 141 -19.67 -1.63 -0.59
CA SER A 141 -19.66 -2.79 0.29
C SER A 141 -18.36 -3.60 0.16
N THR A 142 -17.90 -3.79 -1.06
CA THR A 142 -16.61 -4.42 -1.37
C THR A 142 -15.47 -3.55 -0.86
N GLU A 143 -15.58 -2.23 -1.02
CA GLU A 143 -14.61 -1.27 -0.53
C GLU A 143 -14.44 -1.33 0.99
N ALA A 144 -15.54 -1.32 1.75
CA ALA A 144 -15.50 -1.39 3.21
C ALA A 144 -14.86 -2.71 3.72
N THR A 145 -15.08 -3.81 3.02
CA THR A 145 -14.48 -5.11 3.37
C THR A 145 -12.98 -5.09 3.09
N LEU A 146 -12.58 -4.61 1.91
CA LEU A 146 -11.17 -4.48 1.53
C LEU A 146 -10.41 -3.58 2.51
N GLN A 147 -11.01 -2.46 2.90
CA GLN A 147 -10.41 -1.50 3.84
C GLN A 147 -10.09 -2.18 5.19
N LYS A 148 -11.03 -2.96 5.74
CA LYS A 148 -10.81 -3.72 6.98
C LYS A 148 -9.68 -4.75 6.87
N ASP A 149 -9.63 -5.47 5.75
CA ASP A 149 -8.56 -6.45 5.51
C ASP A 149 -7.20 -5.76 5.38
N LEU A 150 -7.14 -4.62 4.69
CA LEU A 150 -5.93 -3.79 4.57
C LEU A 150 -5.48 -3.23 5.93
N GLU A 151 -6.39 -2.66 6.72
CA GLU A 151 -6.08 -2.16 8.06
C GLU A 151 -5.48 -3.25 8.95
N ARG A 152 -6.04 -4.46 8.90
CA ARG A 152 -5.52 -5.62 9.64
C ARG A 152 -4.09 -5.98 9.21
N ILE A 153 -3.82 -5.95 7.90
CA ILE A 153 -2.48 -6.22 7.35
C ILE A 153 -1.49 -5.13 7.76
N LEU A 154 -1.91 -3.87 7.77
CA LEU A 154 -1.06 -2.70 8.02
C LEU A 154 -0.77 -2.47 9.51
N SER A 155 -1.70 -2.84 10.40
CA SER A 155 -1.67 -2.47 11.84
C SER A 155 -0.42 -2.90 12.61
N LYS A 156 0.34 -3.87 12.10
CA LYS A 156 1.56 -4.41 12.76
C LYS A 156 2.84 -4.05 12.00
N ARG A 157 2.80 -3.07 11.08
CA ARG A 157 3.91 -2.76 10.17
C ARG A 157 4.16 -1.27 10.06
N THR A 158 5.40 -0.90 9.78
CA THR A 158 5.69 0.44 9.29
C THR A 158 5.16 0.57 7.87
N ALA A 159 4.08 1.32 7.70
CA ALA A 159 3.44 1.52 6.41
C ALA A 159 3.50 2.99 6.00
N LEU A 160 3.91 3.24 4.76
CA LEU A 160 3.88 4.53 4.07
C LEU A 160 2.84 4.44 2.96
N VAL A 161 1.77 5.21 3.05
CA VAL A 161 0.66 5.14 2.10
C VAL A 161 0.55 6.47 1.36
N ILE A 162 0.62 6.43 0.02
CA ILE A 162 0.10 7.53 -0.80
C ILE A 162 -1.39 7.30 -0.88
N ALA A 163 -2.11 7.98 0.01
CA ALA A 163 -3.52 7.73 0.16
C ALA A 163 -4.33 8.61 -0.80
N HIS A 164 -5.18 7.95 -1.56
CA HIS A 164 -6.19 8.57 -2.41
C HIS A 164 -7.59 8.46 -1.80
N ARG A 165 -7.73 7.79 -0.64
CA ARG A 165 -8.99 7.59 0.08
C ARG A 165 -8.95 8.22 1.45
N LEU A 166 -10.01 8.94 1.78
CA LEU A 166 -10.13 9.63 3.05
C LEU A 166 -10.08 8.64 4.24
N ALA A 167 -10.74 7.49 4.13
CA ALA A 167 -10.74 6.47 5.18
C ALA A 167 -9.31 5.98 5.56
N THR A 168 -8.46 5.72 4.57
CA THR A 168 -7.05 5.33 4.80
C THR A 168 -6.25 6.45 5.44
N ILE A 169 -6.55 7.71 5.08
CA ILE A 169 -5.89 8.89 5.65
C ILE A 169 -6.31 9.07 7.11
N GLU A 170 -7.61 8.98 7.39
CA GLU A 170 -8.18 9.16 8.73
C GLU A 170 -7.65 8.15 9.75
N SER A 171 -7.41 6.90 9.32
CA SER A 171 -6.87 5.83 10.17
C SER A 171 -5.35 5.87 10.34
N SER A 172 -4.65 6.82 9.70
CA SER A 172 -3.19 6.91 9.77
C SER A 172 -2.72 7.61 11.04
N ASP A 173 -1.68 7.06 11.70
CA ASP A 173 -1.07 7.66 12.90
C ASP A 173 -0.47 9.04 12.64
N LYS A 174 0.03 9.27 11.43
CA LYS A 174 0.62 10.54 11.00
C LYS A 174 0.32 10.81 9.53
N ILE A 175 -0.05 12.05 9.24
CA ILE A 175 -0.32 12.55 7.90
C ILE A 175 0.71 13.62 7.56
N LEU A 176 1.30 13.52 6.38
CA LEU A 176 2.26 14.47 5.82
C LEU A 176 1.63 15.10 4.57
N VAL A 177 1.42 16.41 4.62
CA VAL A 177 0.78 17.16 3.53
C VAL A 177 1.83 17.85 2.68
N LEU A 178 1.87 17.46 1.41
CA LEU A 178 2.84 17.95 0.43
C LEU A 178 2.21 18.96 -0.53
N LYS A 179 2.94 20.01 -0.84
CA LYS A 179 2.58 20.99 -1.87
C LYS A 179 3.84 21.50 -2.56
N GLY A 180 3.90 21.36 -3.90
CA GLY A 180 5.03 21.84 -4.68
C GLY A 180 6.41 21.28 -4.25
N GLY A 181 6.46 20.01 -3.86
CA GLY A 181 7.69 19.33 -3.42
C GLY A 181 8.09 19.61 -1.96
N SER A 182 7.30 20.38 -1.21
CA SER A 182 7.59 20.74 0.18
C SER A 182 6.55 20.16 1.13
N LEU A 183 6.97 19.80 2.36
CA LEU A 183 6.08 19.48 3.46
C LEU A 183 5.50 20.79 4.02
N VAL A 184 4.17 20.93 3.96
CA VAL A 184 3.49 22.17 4.40
C VAL A 184 2.71 21.99 5.69
N GLU A 185 2.21 20.79 5.96
CA GLU A 185 1.50 20.46 7.20
C GLU A 185 1.86 19.03 7.62
N GLU A 186 1.86 18.79 8.93
CA GLU A 186 1.95 17.46 9.50
C GLU A 186 1.12 17.35 10.78
N GLY A 187 0.61 16.15 11.06
CA GLY A 187 -0.17 15.84 12.25
C GLY A 187 -1.09 14.64 12.05
N THR A 188 -1.97 14.41 13.01
CA THR A 188 -3.10 13.46 12.91
C THR A 188 -4.25 14.07 12.14
N HIS A 189 -5.22 13.24 11.72
CA HIS A 189 -6.45 13.72 11.08
C HIS A 189 -7.15 14.82 11.90
N SER A 190 -7.34 14.58 13.19
CA SER A 190 -8.03 15.51 14.08
C SER A 190 -7.29 16.86 14.22
N GLU A 191 -5.97 16.83 14.37
CA GLU A 191 -5.16 18.05 14.48
C GLU A 191 -5.20 18.88 13.19
N LEU A 192 -5.07 18.21 12.04
CA LEU A 192 -5.05 18.89 10.74
C LEU A 192 -6.43 19.45 10.35
N ARG A 193 -7.51 18.79 10.75
CA ARG A 193 -8.86 19.34 10.59
C ARG A 193 -9.08 20.62 11.40
N LEU A 194 -8.55 20.68 12.62
CA LEU A 194 -8.63 21.86 13.48
C LEU A 194 -7.84 23.05 12.93
N LYS A 195 -6.70 22.79 12.28
CA LYS A 195 -5.87 23.83 11.65
C LYS A 195 -6.54 24.53 10.47
N LYS A 196 -7.58 23.91 9.87
CA LYS A 196 -8.31 24.42 8.68
C LYS A 196 -7.39 24.81 7.51
N GLY A 197 -6.26 24.17 7.38
CA GLY A 197 -5.27 24.40 6.34
C GLY A 197 -5.54 23.66 5.03
N LEU A 198 -4.48 23.32 4.29
CA LEU A 198 -4.57 22.63 3.02
C LEU A 198 -5.21 21.24 3.17
N TYR A 199 -4.83 20.48 4.23
CA TYR A 199 -5.43 19.19 4.52
C TYR A 199 -6.96 19.26 4.65
N PHE A 200 -7.44 20.24 5.44
CA PHE A 200 -8.88 20.44 5.62
C PHE A 200 -9.58 20.70 4.28
N GLN A 201 -9.02 21.60 3.45
CA GLN A 201 -9.59 21.91 2.13
C GLN A 201 -9.66 20.67 1.24
N LEU A 202 -8.58 19.87 1.18
CA LEU A 202 -8.53 18.64 0.39
C LEU A 202 -9.53 17.60 0.90
N SER A 203 -9.64 17.40 2.21
CA SER A 203 -10.59 16.46 2.81
C SER A 203 -12.05 16.83 2.52
N GLU A 204 -12.40 18.10 2.59
CA GLU A 204 -13.75 18.58 2.25
C GLU A 204 -14.09 18.38 0.76
N LEU A 205 -13.12 18.62 -0.13
CA LEU A 205 -13.30 18.41 -1.56
C LEU A 205 -13.50 16.92 -1.89
N GLN A 206 -12.76 16.04 -1.21
CA GLN A 206 -12.91 14.61 -1.40
C GLN A 206 -14.23 14.08 -0.87
N GLN A 207 -14.69 14.53 0.30
CA GLN A 207 -16.01 14.16 0.82
C GLN A 207 -17.14 14.56 -0.14
N LYS A 208 -16.98 15.64 -0.88
CA LYS A 208 -17.92 16.10 -1.90
C LYS A 208 -17.75 15.41 -3.26
N GLY A 209 -16.77 14.48 -3.42
CA GLY A 209 -16.51 13.76 -4.66
C GLY A 209 -15.81 14.58 -5.76
N PHE A 210 -15.23 15.74 -5.44
CA PHE A 210 -14.62 16.61 -6.44
C PHE A 210 -13.15 16.35 -6.74
N VAL A 211 -12.41 15.69 -5.83
CA VAL A 211 -10.95 15.49 -5.96
C VAL A 211 -10.53 14.16 -5.35
N ASN A 212 -9.59 13.47 -5.99
CA ASN A 212 -8.74 12.46 -5.36
C ASN A 212 -7.42 13.12 -4.97
N PHE A 213 -6.87 12.76 -3.79
CA PHE A 213 -5.60 13.29 -3.28
C PHE A 213 -4.41 12.98 -4.20
#